data_f1474cbb863a794fb898e121d606fd1d
#
_entry.id   f1474cbb863a794fb898e121d606fd1d
#
_cell.length_a   1.000
_cell.length_b   1.000
_cell.length_c   1.000
_cell.angle_alpha   90.00
_cell.angle_beta   90.00
_cell.angle_gamma   90.00
#
_symmetry.space_group_name_H-M   'P 1'
#
loop_
_entity.id
_entity.type
_entity.pdbx_description
1 polymer ?
#
loop_
_entity_poly.entity_id
_entity_poly.type
_entity_poly.pdbx_seq_one_letter_code
_entity_poly.pdbx_strand_id
1 'polypeptide(L)'
;MTSKLALRYLTVGAFGENSYVAGCSESGCGVLIDPGGEVPELLRMAADMGLEINEIWLTHAHLDHVLGLAEAVEKTGAPVWLHPEDRFLYDAAPQQGEAFGFPVGVLPTPAELFEAGQQLKLGGHSVEVLHVPGHSPGHVAFWFPGSRLLIAGDVLFAGSIG
;
A
#
# COMPACT_ATOMS: atom_id res chain seq x y z
N MET A 1 -10.52 7.26 25.33
CA MET A 1 -11.14 7.43 24.00
C MET A 1 -10.41 6.53 23.02
N THR A 2 -11.11 5.78 22.22
CA THR A 2 -10.47 5.02 21.15
C THR A 2 -10.10 6.02 20.04
N SER A 3 -8.83 6.10 19.71
CA SER A 3 -8.33 6.90 18.59
C SER A 3 -9.08 6.52 17.31
N LYS A 4 -9.43 7.51 16.50
CA LYS A 4 -10.14 7.25 15.23
C LYS A 4 -9.09 6.98 14.15
N LEU A 5 -9.28 5.88 13.41
CA LEU A 5 -8.49 5.62 12.21
C LEU A 5 -8.72 6.76 11.20
N ALA A 6 -7.64 7.41 10.80
CA ALA A 6 -7.65 8.35 9.70
C ALA A 6 -7.38 7.57 8.42
N LEU A 7 -8.26 7.71 7.41
CA LEU A 7 -8.12 7.06 6.12
C LEU A 7 -8.60 7.98 5.01
N ARG A 8 -7.77 8.13 3.99
CA ARG A 8 -8.12 8.77 2.71
C ARG A 8 -7.50 7.99 1.57
N TYR A 9 -8.07 8.11 0.39
CA TYR A 9 -7.53 7.52 -0.81
C TYR A 9 -7.53 8.52 -1.96
N LEU A 10 -6.72 8.23 -2.95
CA LEU A 10 -6.64 8.94 -4.21
C LEU A 10 -6.60 7.92 -5.34
N THR A 11 -7.42 8.10 -6.35
CA THR A 11 -7.33 7.33 -7.59
C THR A 11 -6.20 7.88 -8.43
N VAL A 12 -5.22 7.06 -8.77
CA VAL A 12 -3.94 7.48 -9.32
C VAL A 12 -3.58 6.73 -10.61
N GLY A 13 -2.67 7.33 -11.36
CA GLY A 13 -2.05 6.72 -12.53
C GLY A 13 -3.00 6.48 -13.71
N ALA A 14 -2.41 6.01 -14.80
CA ALA A 14 -3.14 5.74 -16.05
C ALA A 14 -4.14 4.56 -15.93
N PHE A 15 -3.94 3.67 -14.95
CA PHE A 15 -4.78 2.50 -14.73
C PHE A 15 -5.91 2.75 -13.73
N GLY A 16 -5.94 3.94 -13.09
CA GLY A 16 -7.02 4.31 -12.17
C GLY A 16 -7.09 3.46 -10.91
N GLU A 17 -5.94 3.00 -10.38
CA GLU A 17 -5.89 2.27 -9.12
C GLU A 17 -6.04 3.22 -7.92
N ASN A 18 -6.42 2.70 -6.77
CA ASN A 18 -6.55 3.47 -5.55
C ASN A 18 -5.33 3.30 -4.66
N SER A 19 -4.65 4.42 -4.38
CA SER A 19 -3.62 4.52 -3.35
C SER A 19 -4.23 5.04 -2.06
N TYR A 20 -3.83 4.50 -0.90
CA TYR A 20 -4.41 4.87 0.38
C TYR A 20 -3.38 5.48 1.32
N VAL A 21 -3.81 6.45 2.09
CA VAL A 21 -3.11 6.97 3.27
C VAL A 21 -3.95 6.62 4.49
N ALA A 22 -3.40 5.81 5.38
CA ALA A 22 -4.06 5.43 6.61
C ALA A 22 -3.15 5.74 7.82
N GLY A 23 -3.74 6.03 8.96
CA GLY A 23 -2.93 6.32 10.15
C GLY A 23 -3.73 6.59 11.40
N CYS A 24 -2.98 6.85 12.45
CA CYS A 24 -3.49 7.21 13.76
C CYS A 24 -3.23 8.70 14.02
N SER A 25 -4.27 9.51 13.99
CA SER A 25 -4.15 10.97 14.16
C SER A 25 -3.60 11.39 15.52
N GLU A 26 -3.76 10.55 16.56
CA GLU A 26 -3.22 10.85 17.89
C GLU A 26 -1.69 10.67 17.98
N SER A 27 -1.16 9.64 17.31
CA SER A 27 0.28 9.36 17.30
C SER A 27 1.03 10.00 16.14
N GLY A 28 0.30 10.45 15.09
CA GLY A 28 0.89 10.91 13.84
C GLY A 28 1.47 9.79 12.96
N CYS A 29 1.35 8.52 13.37
CA CYS A 29 1.86 7.39 12.58
C CYS A 29 0.98 7.13 11.37
N GLY A 30 1.59 7.07 10.19
CA GLY A 30 0.91 6.83 8.92
C GLY A 30 1.56 5.74 8.10
N VAL A 31 0.77 5.13 7.23
CA VAL A 31 1.18 4.17 6.22
C VAL A 31 0.65 4.60 4.86
N LEU A 32 1.46 4.44 3.84
CA LEU A 32 1.08 4.59 2.44
C LEU A 32 0.87 3.20 1.84
N ILE A 33 -0.28 2.97 1.22
CA ILE A 33 -0.64 1.66 0.66
C ILE A 33 -0.79 1.79 -0.85
N ASP A 34 -0.09 0.93 -1.58
CA ASP A 34 -0.09 0.85 -3.05
C ASP A 34 0.17 2.20 -3.73
N PRO A 35 1.37 2.80 -3.60
CA PRO A 35 1.68 4.09 -4.24
C PRO A 35 1.86 3.93 -5.76
N GLY A 36 0.76 3.90 -6.49
CA GLY A 36 0.75 3.70 -7.95
C GLY A 36 1.04 4.95 -8.77
N GLY A 37 1.02 6.12 -8.16
CA GLY A 37 1.29 7.40 -8.81
C GLY A 37 0.96 8.58 -7.91
N GLU A 38 1.04 9.80 -8.45
CA GLU A 38 0.71 11.07 -7.79
C GLU A 38 1.26 11.17 -6.35
N VAL A 39 2.50 10.71 -6.15
CA VAL A 39 3.14 10.62 -4.83
C VAL A 39 3.18 11.98 -4.10
N PRO A 40 3.49 13.11 -4.76
CA PRO A 40 3.44 14.42 -4.09
C PRO A 40 2.06 14.73 -3.48
N GLU A 41 0.98 14.37 -4.17
CA GLU A 41 -0.40 14.56 -3.71
C GLU A 41 -0.73 13.63 -2.54
N LEU A 42 -0.28 12.38 -2.58
CA LEU A 42 -0.45 11.42 -1.49
C LEU A 42 0.27 11.89 -0.22
N LEU A 43 1.50 12.38 -0.35
CA LEU A 43 2.26 12.89 0.79
C LEU A 43 1.68 14.20 1.34
N ARG A 44 1.17 15.08 0.48
CA ARG A 44 0.42 16.27 0.93
C ARG A 44 -0.84 15.87 1.68
N MET A 45 -1.59 14.87 1.16
CA MET A 45 -2.75 14.32 1.85
C MET A 45 -2.39 13.78 3.24
N ALA A 46 -1.28 13.06 3.36
CA ALA A 46 -0.78 12.58 4.66
C ALA A 46 -0.48 13.75 5.62
N ALA A 47 0.21 14.78 5.13
CA ALA A 47 0.51 15.98 5.94
C ALA A 47 -0.76 16.71 6.39
N ASP A 48 -1.76 16.85 5.52
CA ASP A 48 -3.07 17.44 5.85
C ASP A 48 -3.85 16.63 6.90
N MET A 49 -3.57 15.33 6.98
CA MET A 49 -4.12 14.43 8.00
C MET A 49 -3.30 14.42 9.30
N GLY A 50 -2.18 15.15 9.34
CA GLY A 50 -1.25 15.16 10.47
C GLY A 50 -0.47 13.85 10.62
N LEU A 51 -0.22 13.16 9.52
CA LEU A 51 0.45 11.86 9.49
C LEU A 51 1.84 11.97 8.87
N GLU A 52 2.80 11.29 9.48
CA GLU A 52 4.10 10.97 8.92
C GLU A 52 4.08 9.54 8.37
N ILE A 53 4.53 9.34 7.14
CA ILE A 53 4.56 8.01 6.53
C ILE A 53 5.79 7.26 7.06
N ASN A 54 5.53 6.26 7.89
CA ASN A 54 6.56 5.45 8.54
C ASN A 54 6.78 4.10 7.84
N GLU A 55 5.80 3.64 7.07
CA GLU A 55 5.86 2.38 6.32
C GLU A 55 5.12 2.52 4.99
N ILE A 56 5.47 1.66 4.04
CA ILE A 56 4.75 1.51 2.77
C ILE A 56 4.34 0.05 2.66
N TRP A 57 3.03 -0.20 2.53
CA TRP A 57 2.47 -1.54 2.40
C TRP A 57 1.95 -1.77 0.99
N LEU A 58 2.29 -2.92 0.41
CA LEU A 58 1.75 -3.34 -0.87
C LEU A 58 0.72 -4.44 -0.67
N THR A 59 -0.50 -4.25 -1.21
CA THR A 59 -1.48 -5.34 -1.26
C THR A 59 -0.98 -6.43 -2.19
N HIS A 60 -0.36 -6.05 -3.29
CA HIS A 60 0.29 -6.92 -4.26
C HIS A 60 1.23 -6.11 -5.16
N ALA A 61 1.99 -6.79 -6.03
CA ALA A 61 3.05 -6.15 -6.79
C ALA A 61 2.78 -6.05 -8.31
N HIS A 62 1.52 -5.94 -8.73
CA HIS A 62 1.22 -5.57 -10.11
C HIS A 62 1.71 -4.15 -10.42
N LEU A 63 2.05 -3.92 -11.68
CA LEU A 63 2.73 -2.71 -12.14
C LEU A 63 2.06 -1.41 -11.69
N ASP A 64 0.75 -1.32 -11.83
CA ASP A 64 -0.04 -0.13 -11.48
C ASP A 64 -0.03 0.22 -9.99
N HIS A 65 0.26 -0.75 -9.11
CA HIS A 65 0.37 -0.54 -7.65
C HIS A 65 1.77 -0.14 -7.19
N VAL A 66 2.78 -0.23 -8.06
CA VAL A 66 4.19 0.06 -7.72
C VAL A 66 4.82 1.16 -8.56
N LEU A 67 4.10 1.76 -9.51
CA LEU A 67 4.65 2.80 -10.40
C LEU A 67 5.19 4.02 -9.66
N GLY A 68 4.60 4.41 -8.54
CA GLY A 68 5.05 5.52 -7.70
C GLY A 68 5.96 5.11 -6.55
N LEU A 69 6.23 3.82 -6.39
CA LEU A 69 6.92 3.31 -5.18
C LEU A 69 8.34 3.84 -5.02
N ALA A 70 9.13 3.91 -6.10
CA ALA A 70 10.48 4.44 -6.05
C ALA A 70 10.50 5.89 -5.54
N GLU A 71 9.61 6.75 -6.06
CA GLU A 71 9.46 8.12 -5.60
C GLU A 71 8.98 8.20 -4.14
N ALA A 72 8.02 7.35 -3.75
CA ALA A 72 7.54 7.31 -2.38
C ALA A 72 8.65 6.96 -1.39
N VAL A 73 9.47 5.97 -1.70
CA VAL A 73 10.62 5.58 -0.87
C VAL A 73 11.68 6.68 -0.84
N GLU A 74 11.99 7.30 -1.98
CA GLU A 74 12.95 8.41 -2.03
C GLU A 74 12.54 9.57 -1.12
N LYS A 75 11.24 9.92 -1.14
CA LYS A 75 10.72 11.06 -0.38
C LYS A 75 10.50 10.78 1.11
N THR A 76 10.20 9.55 1.48
CA THR A 76 9.84 9.20 2.87
C THR A 76 10.94 8.45 3.62
N GLY A 77 11.79 7.71 2.90
CA GLY A 77 12.71 6.74 3.51
C GLY A 77 12.02 5.55 4.15
N ALA A 78 10.70 5.40 3.97
CA ALA A 78 9.93 4.36 4.64
C ALA A 78 10.22 2.96 4.08
N PRO A 79 10.29 1.93 4.95
CA PRO A 79 10.47 0.56 4.53
C PRO A 79 9.23 0.04 3.76
N VAL A 80 9.49 -0.81 2.77
CA VAL A 80 8.45 -1.46 1.95
C VAL A 80 8.15 -2.85 2.49
N TRP A 81 6.86 -3.15 2.63
CA TRP A 81 6.33 -4.44 3.04
C TRP A 81 5.60 -5.12 1.88
N LEU A 82 5.89 -6.39 1.65
CA LEU A 82 5.35 -7.19 0.56
C LEU A 82 5.17 -8.64 1.02
N HIS A 83 4.14 -9.33 0.51
CA HIS A 83 4.05 -10.79 0.70
C HIS A 83 5.09 -11.51 -0.18
N PRO A 84 5.81 -12.51 0.34
CA PRO A 84 6.93 -13.15 -0.37
C PRO A 84 6.53 -13.81 -1.69
N GLU A 85 5.30 -14.29 -1.83
CA GLU A 85 4.82 -14.91 -3.06
C GLU A 85 4.64 -13.93 -4.22
N ASP A 86 4.63 -12.62 -3.97
CA ASP A 86 4.62 -11.58 -5.02
C ASP A 86 6.01 -11.02 -5.34
N ARG A 87 7.05 -11.54 -4.71
CA ARG A 87 8.41 -11.06 -4.94
C ARG A 87 8.83 -11.08 -6.41
N PHE A 88 8.44 -12.12 -7.16
CA PHE A 88 8.76 -12.23 -8.57
C PHE A 88 8.09 -11.12 -9.42
N LEU A 89 6.86 -10.72 -9.08
CA LEU A 89 6.18 -9.59 -9.73
C LEU A 89 6.89 -8.27 -9.42
N TYR A 90 7.25 -8.09 -8.16
CA TYR A 90 7.99 -6.93 -7.69
C TYR A 90 9.32 -6.77 -8.43
N ASP A 91 10.10 -7.85 -8.51
CA ASP A 91 11.40 -7.85 -9.19
C ASP A 91 11.27 -7.67 -10.71
N ALA A 92 10.16 -8.09 -11.31
CA ALA A 92 9.88 -7.91 -12.74
C ALA A 92 9.30 -6.53 -13.09
N ALA A 93 8.82 -5.75 -12.12
CA ALA A 93 8.12 -4.50 -12.37
C ALA A 93 8.94 -3.47 -13.19
N PRO A 94 10.25 -3.26 -12.96
CA PRO A 94 11.03 -2.36 -13.80
C PRO A 94 11.06 -2.75 -15.27
N GLN A 95 11.23 -4.03 -15.57
CA GLN A 95 11.24 -4.54 -16.96
C GLN A 95 9.85 -4.45 -17.58
N GLN A 96 8.79 -4.77 -16.85
CA GLN A 96 7.42 -4.61 -17.34
C GLN A 96 7.10 -3.14 -17.61
N GLY A 97 7.51 -2.24 -16.72
CA GLY A 97 7.33 -0.80 -16.90
C GLY A 97 7.96 -0.29 -18.19
N GLU A 98 9.20 -0.70 -18.49
CA GLU A 98 9.85 -0.37 -19.77
C GLU A 98 9.05 -0.88 -20.98
N ALA A 99 8.59 -2.13 -20.93
CA ALA A 99 7.84 -2.74 -22.02
C ALA A 99 6.52 -2.02 -22.31
N PHE A 100 5.86 -1.48 -21.29
CA PHE A 100 4.59 -0.75 -21.41
C PHE A 100 4.74 0.77 -21.52
N GLY A 101 5.97 1.30 -21.46
CA GLY A 101 6.21 2.75 -21.51
C GLY A 101 5.94 3.49 -20.19
N PHE A 102 5.92 2.77 -19.06
CA PHE A 102 5.75 3.32 -17.72
C PHE A 102 7.01 3.05 -16.87
N PRO A 103 7.98 3.95 -16.81
CA PRO A 103 9.20 3.71 -16.06
C PRO A 103 8.91 3.61 -14.55
N VAL A 104 9.38 2.54 -13.92
CA VAL A 104 9.18 2.26 -12.50
C VAL A 104 10.28 2.88 -11.63
N GLY A 105 11.46 3.06 -12.19
CA GLY A 105 12.64 3.47 -11.43
C GLY A 105 13.31 2.30 -10.69
N VAL A 106 14.18 2.63 -9.74
CA VAL A 106 14.89 1.64 -8.94
C VAL A 106 14.07 1.31 -7.69
N LEU A 107 13.60 0.07 -7.59
CA LEU A 107 12.88 -0.39 -6.43
C LEU A 107 13.85 -0.90 -5.35
N PRO A 108 13.63 -0.55 -4.07
CA PRO A 108 14.42 -1.10 -2.97
C PRO A 108 14.08 -2.58 -2.75
N THR A 109 14.98 -3.32 -2.13
CA THR A 109 14.61 -4.62 -1.58
C THR A 109 13.55 -4.42 -0.50
N PRO A 110 12.42 -5.16 -0.53
CA PRO A 110 11.44 -5.08 0.55
C PRO A 110 12.11 -5.36 1.90
N ALA A 111 11.92 -4.45 2.86
CA ALA A 111 12.56 -4.54 4.17
C ALA A 111 11.89 -5.60 5.05
N GLU A 112 10.59 -5.80 4.85
CA GLU A 112 9.78 -6.72 5.64
C GLU A 112 8.86 -7.53 4.72
N LEU A 113 8.48 -8.73 5.18
CA LEU A 113 7.58 -9.63 4.47
C LEU A 113 6.32 -9.87 5.28
N PHE A 114 5.16 -9.81 4.61
CA PHE A 114 3.90 -10.16 5.23
C PHE A 114 3.74 -11.67 5.40
N GLU A 115 3.04 -12.05 6.46
CA GLU A 115 2.58 -13.42 6.71
C GLU A 115 1.06 -13.44 6.90
N ALA A 116 0.43 -14.52 6.49
CA ALA A 116 -1.01 -14.71 6.69
C ALA A 116 -1.39 -14.65 8.18
N GLY A 117 -2.41 -13.88 8.52
CA GLY A 117 -2.86 -13.71 9.90
C GLY A 117 -1.95 -12.83 10.79
N GLN A 118 -0.91 -12.23 10.21
CA GLN A 118 -0.03 -11.33 10.94
C GLN A 118 -0.81 -10.16 11.53
N GLN A 119 -0.51 -9.84 12.78
CA GLN A 119 -1.08 -8.66 13.46
C GLN A 119 -0.06 -7.52 13.44
N LEU A 120 -0.43 -6.43 12.81
CA LEU A 120 0.36 -5.20 12.75
C LEU A 120 -0.24 -4.15 13.67
N LYS A 121 0.57 -3.12 13.96
CA LYS A 121 0.14 -1.93 14.69
C LYS A 121 0.35 -0.69 13.84
N LEU A 122 -0.70 0.11 13.73
CA LEU A 122 -0.66 1.43 13.13
C LEU A 122 -1.06 2.45 14.20
N GLY A 123 -0.06 2.94 14.94
CA GLY A 123 -0.32 3.69 16.17
C GLY A 123 -1.15 2.87 17.16
N GLY A 124 -2.31 3.38 17.57
CA GLY A 124 -3.24 2.69 18.45
C GLY A 124 -4.13 1.63 17.79
N HIS A 125 -4.07 1.47 16.44
CA HIS A 125 -4.93 0.57 15.71
C HIS A 125 -4.28 -0.78 15.46
N SER A 126 -5.05 -1.87 15.62
CA SER A 126 -4.65 -3.20 15.18
C SER A 126 -5.05 -3.40 13.73
N VAL A 127 -4.17 -4.05 12.96
CA VAL A 127 -4.40 -4.40 11.57
C VAL A 127 -4.05 -5.86 11.37
N GLU A 128 -4.97 -6.62 10.81
CA GLU A 128 -4.73 -8.02 10.45
C GLU A 128 -4.42 -8.15 8.97
N VAL A 129 -3.34 -8.85 8.64
CA VAL A 129 -2.96 -9.17 7.26
C VAL A 129 -3.71 -10.44 6.83
N LEU A 130 -4.57 -10.30 5.84
CA LEU A 130 -5.30 -11.42 5.25
C LEU A 130 -4.62 -11.82 3.93
N HIS A 131 -4.08 -13.03 3.85
CA HIS A 131 -3.58 -13.56 2.59
C HIS A 131 -4.76 -14.02 1.73
N VAL A 132 -4.95 -13.40 0.59
CA VAL A 132 -6.10 -13.59 -0.31
C VAL A 132 -5.62 -13.83 -1.74
N PRO A 133 -4.92 -14.97 -1.99
CA PRO A 133 -4.36 -15.27 -3.30
C PRO A 133 -5.47 -15.49 -4.34
N GLY A 134 -5.17 -15.16 -5.59
CA GLY A 134 -6.10 -15.29 -6.71
C GLY A 134 -5.76 -14.28 -7.80
N HIS A 135 -6.02 -13.00 -7.56
CA HIS A 135 -5.61 -11.90 -8.45
C HIS A 135 -4.08 -11.87 -8.63
N SER A 136 -3.34 -12.06 -7.55
CA SER A 136 -1.92 -12.44 -7.56
C SER A 136 -1.65 -13.50 -6.49
N PRO A 137 -0.54 -14.25 -6.58
CA PRO A 137 -0.21 -15.29 -5.59
C PRO A 137 0.01 -14.73 -4.18
N GLY A 138 0.63 -13.56 -4.07
CA GLY A 138 0.96 -12.91 -2.82
C GLY A 138 0.01 -11.77 -2.45
N HIS A 139 -1.20 -11.72 -3.01
CA HIS A 139 -2.15 -10.66 -2.68
C HIS A 139 -2.57 -10.73 -1.22
N VAL A 140 -2.48 -9.59 -0.52
CA VAL A 140 -2.96 -9.43 0.85
C VAL A 140 -4.00 -8.33 0.92
N ALA A 141 -4.89 -8.44 1.90
CA ALA A 141 -5.82 -7.38 2.29
C ALA A 141 -5.53 -6.97 3.73
N PHE A 142 -5.86 -5.75 4.10
CA PHE A 142 -5.64 -5.21 5.43
C PHE A 142 -6.98 -5.00 6.13
N TRP A 143 -7.22 -5.76 7.19
CA TRP A 143 -8.42 -5.67 8.01
C TRP A 143 -8.17 -4.85 9.27
N PHE A 144 -8.96 -3.81 9.48
CA PHE A 144 -8.94 -2.94 10.65
C PHE A 144 -10.15 -3.23 11.54
N PRO A 145 -10.05 -4.17 12.49
CA PRO A 145 -11.21 -4.66 13.25
C PRO A 145 -11.90 -3.55 14.06
N GLY A 146 -11.13 -2.65 14.65
CA GLY A 146 -11.66 -1.54 15.45
C GLY A 146 -12.51 -0.54 14.65
N SER A 147 -12.25 -0.43 13.35
CA SER A 147 -12.99 0.45 12.42
C SER A 147 -13.94 -0.34 11.52
N ARG A 148 -13.92 -1.66 11.56
CA ARG A 148 -14.66 -2.57 10.67
C ARG A 148 -14.43 -2.23 9.19
N LEU A 149 -13.18 -1.99 8.84
CA LEU A 149 -12.77 -1.53 7.51
C LEU A 149 -11.78 -2.53 6.90
N LEU A 150 -11.98 -2.82 5.63
CA LEU A 150 -11.09 -3.67 4.83
C LEU A 150 -10.53 -2.87 3.65
N ILE A 151 -9.21 -2.85 3.52
CA ILE A 151 -8.52 -2.43 2.29
C ILE A 151 -8.22 -3.69 1.51
N ALA A 152 -8.97 -3.93 0.44
CA ALA A 152 -9.03 -5.21 -0.26
C ALA A 152 -8.12 -5.28 -1.51
N GLY A 153 -7.45 -4.18 -1.89
CA GLY A 153 -6.71 -4.12 -3.15
C GLY A 153 -7.60 -4.50 -4.32
N ASP A 154 -7.15 -5.44 -5.14
CA ASP A 154 -7.84 -5.88 -6.35
C ASP A 154 -8.63 -7.20 -6.18
N VAL A 155 -8.99 -7.55 -4.95
CA VAL A 155 -9.82 -8.73 -4.65
C VAL A 155 -11.31 -8.41 -4.71
N LEU A 156 -11.71 -7.25 -4.19
CA LEU A 156 -13.11 -6.79 -4.17
C LEU A 156 -13.22 -5.41 -4.81
N PHE A 157 -14.13 -5.29 -5.76
CA PHE A 157 -14.53 -4.03 -6.38
C PHE A 157 -16.01 -3.77 -6.15
N ALA A 158 -16.47 -2.54 -6.39
CA ALA A 158 -17.88 -2.24 -6.36
C ALA A 158 -18.61 -3.02 -7.47
N GLY A 159 -19.36 -4.05 -7.08
CA GLY A 159 -20.15 -4.90 -7.99
C GLY A 159 -19.38 -6.04 -8.69
N SER A 160 -18.10 -6.28 -8.36
CA SER A 160 -17.32 -7.37 -8.94
C SER A 160 -16.21 -7.88 -8.01
N ILE A 161 -15.56 -8.96 -8.43
CA ILE A 161 -14.37 -9.51 -7.79
C ILE A 161 -13.21 -9.52 -8.79
N GLY A 162 -12.01 -9.36 -8.25
CA GLY A 162 -10.77 -9.41 -9.02
C GLY A 162 -10.25 -10.82 -9.27
#